data_0a9e144f782eed212c5ead50a98cb040
#
_entry.id   0a9e144f782eed212c5ead50a98cb040
#
_cell.length_a   1.000
_cell.length_b   1.000
_cell.length_c   1.000
_cell.angle_alpha   90.00
_cell.angle_beta   90.00
_cell.angle_gamma   90.00
#
_symmetry.space_group_name_H-M   'P 1'
#
loop_
_entity.id
_entity.type
_entity.pdbx_description
1 polymer ?
#
loop_
_entity_poly.entity_id
_entity_poly.type
_entity_poly.pdbx_seq_one_letter_code
_entity_poly.pdbx_strand_id
1 'polypeptide(L)'
;MGGIDAEKIAQEAINAIADKIKNLHTLNIIVAGKTGVGKSTLINAVFKDKLAETGMGKPVTTHMRKITKKGVPLAIYDTRGFELGKEVQAEVKREVIDTISKGLATQDINKAIHCIWYCINTASNRIEPEEIQWLRELSMDNQITQVPIIVVLTQSFSKKKAQEMRQTLLDENLDVVQVIPVLAEDYEIEDLGIAKSYGLDVLIKVMGEALPEELMETLQHVQIACLEEKKRRAQAAVATAAVAAAGEGAAPIPFSDCALLIPTQVGMIASITVIFGFEVNKSIITALLSSTLGAGGATILGKTIVTNLLKFIPGAGTVVGGAISAGTAGVITAALGEAYIGIMELVFKGEMSIDEIGTKKGKETMTALFKQNLSGKK
;
A
#
# COMPACT_ATOMS: atom_id res chain seq x y z
N MET A 1 19.51 -35.03 -11.72
CA MET A 1 19.37 -33.78 -10.95
C MET A 1 18.40 -32.93 -11.75
N GLY A 2 17.18 -32.73 -11.24
CA GLY A 2 16.12 -31.98 -11.93
C GLY A 2 16.50 -30.53 -12.08
N GLY A 3 16.37 -29.98 -13.30
CA GLY A 3 16.53 -28.54 -13.53
C GLY A 3 15.51 -27.74 -12.71
N ILE A 4 15.88 -26.54 -12.31
CA ILE A 4 14.98 -25.60 -11.62
C ILE A 4 13.86 -25.25 -12.61
N ASP A 5 12.64 -25.66 -12.29
CA ASP A 5 11.46 -25.41 -13.13
C ASP A 5 10.87 -24.02 -12.81
N ALA A 6 11.06 -23.07 -13.72
CA ALA A 6 10.55 -21.71 -13.56
C ALA A 6 9.02 -21.66 -13.39
N GLU A 7 8.30 -22.61 -13.99
CA GLU A 7 6.85 -22.71 -13.80
C GLU A 7 6.46 -23.14 -12.38
N LYS A 8 7.24 -24.06 -11.80
CA LYS A 8 7.03 -24.52 -10.43
C LYS A 8 7.28 -23.37 -9.45
N ILE A 9 8.39 -22.64 -9.63
CA ILE A 9 8.71 -21.47 -8.79
C ILE A 9 7.64 -20.39 -8.93
N ALA A 10 7.17 -20.12 -10.15
CA ALA A 10 6.08 -19.16 -10.35
C ALA A 10 4.79 -19.61 -9.66
N GLN A 11 4.48 -20.91 -9.65
CA GLN A 11 3.34 -21.43 -8.93
C GLN A 11 3.50 -21.26 -7.40
N GLU A 12 4.68 -21.51 -6.88
CA GLU A 12 5.01 -21.29 -5.46
C GLU A 12 4.84 -19.81 -5.10
N ALA A 13 5.28 -18.88 -5.97
CA ALA A 13 5.11 -17.44 -5.77
C ALA A 13 3.62 -17.03 -5.78
N ILE A 14 2.82 -17.53 -6.70
CA ILE A 14 1.37 -17.27 -6.73
C ILE A 14 0.69 -17.80 -5.48
N ASN A 15 1.04 -19.00 -5.02
CA ASN A 15 0.50 -19.54 -3.78
C ASN A 15 0.89 -18.67 -2.57
N ALA A 16 2.16 -18.26 -2.49
CA ALA A 16 2.63 -17.37 -1.42
C ALA A 16 1.93 -16.00 -1.43
N ILE A 17 1.65 -15.41 -2.61
CA ILE A 17 0.87 -14.20 -2.76
C ILE A 17 -0.55 -14.41 -2.23
N ALA A 18 -1.22 -15.49 -2.65
CA ALA A 18 -2.57 -15.81 -2.24
C ALA A 18 -2.68 -16.01 -0.71
N ASP A 19 -1.72 -16.73 -0.13
CA ASP A 19 -1.66 -16.97 1.32
C ASP A 19 -1.43 -15.65 2.09
N LYS A 20 -0.55 -14.78 1.61
CA LYS A 20 -0.34 -13.46 2.22
C LYS A 20 -1.61 -12.61 2.17
N ILE A 21 -2.27 -12.49 1.02
CA ILE A 21 -3.52 -11.73 0.88
C ILE A 21 -4.61 -12.27 1.82
N LYS A 22 -4.73 -13.59 1.93
CA LYS A 22 -5.69 -14.25 2.82
C LYS A 22 -5.44 -13.93 4.30
N ASN A 23 -4.20 -13.70 4.67
CA ASN A 23 -3.78 -13.41 6.04
C ASN A 23 -3.77 -11.91 6.37
N LEU A 24 -4.07 -11.02 5.40
CA LEU A 24 -4.22 -9.61 5.67
C LEU A 24 -5.41 -9.35 6.60
N HIS A 25 -5.19 -8.54 7.62
CA HIS A 25 -6.26 -8.06 8.49
C HIS A 25 -7.16 -7.06 7.75
N THR A 26 -8.43 -7.03 8.07
CA THR A 26 -9.36 -6.06 7.48
C THR A 26 -9.14 -4.69 8.08
N LEU A 27 -8.81 -3.70 7.25
CA LEU A 27 -8.75 -2.31 7.64
C LEU A 27 -10.16 -1.71 7.66
N ASN A 28 -10.63 -1.27 8.82
CA ASN A 28 -11.95 -0.66 8.99
C ASN A 28 -11.80 0.83 9.28
N ILE A 29 -12.42 1.68 8.44
CA ILE A 29 -12.35 3.14 8.53
C ILE A 29 -13.76 3.70 8.58
N ILE A 30 -14.03 4.61 9.51
CA ILE A 30 -15.24 5.45 9.47
C ILE A 30 -14.91 6.69 8.66
N VAL A 31 -15.78 7.03 7.69
CA VAL A 31 -15.70 8.29 6.95
C VAL A 31 -16.96 9.10 7.25
N ALA A 32 -16.76 10.21 7.97
CA ALA A 32 -17.82 11.08 8.46
C ALA A 32 -17.75 12.48 7.83
N GLY A 33 -18.85 13.19 7.83
CA GLY A 33 -18.97 14.54 7.28
C GLY A 33 -20.28 14.74 6.52
N LYS A 34 -20.63 16.00 6.23
CA LYS A 34 -21.88 16.36 5.52
C LYS A 34 -21.97 15.71 4.15
N THR A 35 -23.18 15.64 3.59
CA THR A 35 -23.38 15.20 2.19
C THR A 35 -22.72 16.18 1.23
N GLY A 36 -22.17 15.68 0.13
CA GLY A 36 -21.54 16.53 -0.88
C GLY A 36 -20.15 17.06 -0.51
N VAL A 37 -19.61 16.77 0.68
CA VAL A 37 -18.26 17.22 1.05
C VAL A 37 -17.13 16.50 0.32
N GLY A 38 -17.41 15.51 -0.53
CA GLY A 38 -16.38 14.81 -1.31
C GLY A 38 -15.88 13.50 -0.69
N LYS A 39 -16.61 12.89 0.27
CA LYS A 39 -16.24 11.60 0.88
C LYS A 39 -16.00 10.50 -0.15
N SER A 40 -16.92 10.30 -1.08
CA SER A 40 -16.83 9.25 -2.11
C SER A 40 -15.65 9.47 -3.05
N THR A 41 -15.42 10.71 -3.47
CA THR A 41 -14.25 11.08 -4.30
C THR A 41 -12.95 10.81 -3.56
N LEU A 42 -12.88 11.19 -2.27
CA LEU A 42 -11.71 10.90 -1.44
C LEU A 42 -11.44 9.41 -1.32
N ILE A 43 -12.46 8.61 -1.00
CA ILE A 43 -12.34 7.15 -0.88
C ILE A 43 -11.82 6.53 -2.18
N ASN A 44 -12.38 6.93 -3.32
CA ASN A 44 -11.99 6.41 -4.63
C ASN A 44 -10.59 6.85 -5.08
N ALA A 45 -10.13 8.04 -4.63
CA ALA A 45 -8.79 8.53 -4.91
C ALA A 45 -7.72 7.87 -4.04
N VAL A 46 -8.08 7.42 -2.83
CA VAL A 46 -7.14 6.78 -1.90
C VAL A 46 -7.06 5.28 -2.12
N PHE A 47 -8.19 4.61 -2.33
CA PHE A 47 -8.24 3.14 -2.34
C PHE A 47 -8.52 2.59 -3.74
N LYS A 48 -7.89 1.45 -4.04
CA LYS A 48 -8.15 0.71 -5.28
C LYS A 48 -9.61 0.27 -5.38
N ASP A 49 -10.04 -0.05 -6.59
CA ASP A 49 -11.34 -0.67 -6.88
C ASP A 49 -12.57 0.26 -6.80
N LYS A 50 -12.38 1.58 -6.74
CA LYS A 50 -13.48 2.56 -6.66
C LYS A 50 -14.59 2.12 -5.70
N LEU A 51 -14.20 1.81 -4.47
CA LEU A 51 -15.05 1.21 -3.44
C LEU A 51 -16.36 1.97 -3.20
N ALA A 52 -16.33 3.30 -3.29
CA ALA A 52 -17.53 4.10 -3.08
C ALA A 52 -18.57 3.94 -4.20
N GLU A 53 -18.16 3.52 -5.40
CA GLU A 53 -19.04 3.28 -6.56
C GLU A 53 -19.41 1.81 -6.72
N THR A 54 -18.44 0.89 -6.54
CA THR A 54 -18.55 -0.53 -6.87
C THR A 54 -18.74 -1.44 -5.67
N GLY A 55 -18.48 -0.95 -4.45
CA GLY A 55 -18.61 -1.72 -3.22
C GLY A 55 -20.09 -2.00 -2.86
N MET A 56 -20.34 -3.16 -2.25
CA MET A 56 -21.64 -3.49 -1.69
C MET A 56 -21.83 -2.78 -0.35
N GLY A 57 -22.75 -1.80 -0.29
CA GLY A 57 -23.12 -1.11 0.93
C GLY A 57 -24.24 -1.83 1.68
N LYS A 58 -23.98 -2.21 2.93
CA LYS A 58 -25.00 -2.75 3.83
C LYS A 58 -25.28 -1.76 4.97
N PRO A 59 -26.53 -1.47 5.32
CA PRO A 59 -26.86 -0.68 6.50
C PRO A 59 -26.24 -1.35 7.75
N VAL A 60 -25.57 -0.55 8.58
CA VAL A 60 -25.09 -0.96 9.92
C VAL A 60 -26.03 -0.39 10.98
N THR A 61 -26.43 0.87 10.78
CA THR A 61 -27.37 1.61 11.59
C THR A 61 -28.27 2.45 10.67
N THR A 62 -29.13 3.30 11.24
CA THR A 62 -29.99 4.22 10.46
C THR A 62 -29.18 5.19 9.60
N HIS A 63 -28.04 5.69 10.15
CA HIS A 63 -27.23 6.74 9.53
C HIS A 63 -25.86 6.27 9.05
N MET A 64 -25.55 4.97 9.15
CA MET A 64 -24.26 4.43 8.76
C MET A 64 -24.42 3.19 7.87
N ARG A 65 -23.67 3.14 6.78
CA ARG A 65 -23.56 1.95 5.92
C ARG A 65 -22.12 1.46 5.88
N LYS A 66 -21.95 0.15 5.88
CA LYS A 66 -20.67 -0.51 5.67
C LYS A 66 -20.50 -0.87 4.19
N ILE A 67 -19.47 -0.37 3.56
CA ILE A 67 -19.11 -0.63 2.17
C ILE A 67 -17.93 -1.61 2.17
N THR A 68 -18.08 -2.73 1.48
CA THR A 68 -17.02 -3.76 1.34
C THR A 68 -17.00 -4.29 -0.09
N LYS A 69 -15.88 -4.83 -0.51
CA LYS A 69 -15.73 -5.56 -1.78
C LYS A 69 -15.10 -6.92 -1.51
N LYS A 70 -15.63 -7.97 -2.14
CA LYS A 70 -15.09 -9.33 -1.99
C LYS A 70 -13.63 -9.38 -2.42
N GLY A 71 -12.78 -9.96 -1.60
CA GLY A 71 -11.35 -10.08 -1.87
C GLY A 71 -10.50 -8.84 -1.53
N VAL A 72 -11.12 -7.74 -1.09
CA VAL A 72 -10.42 -6.53 -0.65
C VAL A 72 -10.50 -6.45 0.88
N PRO A 73 -9.38 -6.49 1.61
CA PRO A 73 -9.36 -6.46 3.07
C PRO A 73 -9.58 -5.04 3.61
N LEU A 74 -10.65 -4.37 3.16
CA LEU A 74 -11.02 -3.00 3.51
C LEU A 74 -12.52 -2.89 3.71
N ALA A 75 -12.93 -2.20 4.76
CA ALA A 75 -14.32 -1.83 4.99
C ALA A 75 -14.42 -0.34 5.34
N ILE A 76 -15.27 0.36 4.61
CA ILE A 76 -15.57 1.76 4.84
C ILE A 76 -16.94 1.88 5.50
N TYR A 77 -17.00 2.55 6.63
CA TYR A 77 -18.23 2.90 7.33
C TYR A 77 -18.57 4.36 7.00
N ASP A 78 -19.47 4.55 6.04
CA ASP A 78 -19.87 5.87 5.53
C ASP A 78 -21.09 6.39 6.30
N THR A 79 -20.95 7.56 6.92
CA THR A 79 -22.05 8.18 7.67
C THR A 79 -22.93 9.04 6.74
N ARG A 80 -24.23 9.07 7.04
CA ARG A 80 -25.23 9.87 6.35
C ARG A 80 -25.94 10.80 7.32
N GLY A 81 -26.51 11.89 6.80
CA GLY A 81 -27.51 12.68 7.54
C GLY A 81 -26.97 13.80 8.43
N PHE A 82 -25.72 14.19 8.25
CA PHE A 82 -25.11 15.28 9.05
C PHE A 82 -25.79 16.65 8.88
N GLU A 83 -26.63 16.83 7.84
CA GLU A 83 -27.29 18.10 7.55
C GLU A 83 -28.61 18.28 8.29
N LEU A 84 -29.16 17.26 8.92
CA LEU A 84 -30.55 17.17 9.36
C LEU A 84 -30.84 17.74 10.77
N GLY A 85 -29.96 18.59 11.31
CA GLY A 85 -30.15 19.25 12.61
C GLY A 85 -29.47 18.54 13.78
N LYS A 86 -29.48 19.20 14.94
CA LYS A 86 -28.71 18.79 16.12
C LYS A 86 -29.06 17.42 16.68
N GLU A 87 -30.34 17.02 16.60
CA GLU A 87 -30.78 15.70 17.08
C GLU A 87 -30.18 14.59 16.26
N VAL A 88 -30.22 14.69 14.92
CA VAL A 88 -29.65 13.70 13.99
C VAL A 88 -28.13 13.66 14.12
N GLN A 89 -27.47 14.79 14.30
CA GLN A 89 -26.03 14.84 14.54
C GLN A 89 -25.64 14.10 15.83
N ALA A 90 -26.44 14.24 16.89
CA ALA A 90 -26.23 13.50 18.14
C ALA A 90 -26.45 12.00 17.97
N GLU A 91 -27.44 11.60 17.16
CA GLU A 91 -27.69 10.20 16.84
C GLU A 91 -26.53 9.60 16.03
N VAL A 92 -26.08 10.27 14.98
CA VAL A 92 -24.91 9.83 14.18
C VAL A 92 -23.67 9.67 15.05
N LYS A 93 -23.39 10.63 15.94
CA LYS A 93 -22.26 10.55 16.87
C LYS A 93 -22.38 9.33 17.78
N ARG A 94 -23.56 9.09 18.36
CA ARG A 94 -23.80 7.89 19.17
C ARG A 94 -23.60 6.59 18.39
N GLU A 95 -24.13 6.53 17.17
CA GLU A 95 -23.94 5.37 16.28
C GLU A 95 -22.44 5.11 15.95
N VAL A 96 -21.64 6.18 15.76
CA VAL A 96 -20.19 6.08 15.56
C VAL A 96 -19.52 5.49 16.79
N ILE A 97 -19.76 6.04 17.98
CA ILE A 97 -19.16 5.56 19.24
C ILE A 97 -19.60 4.14 19.57
N ASP A 98 -20.87 3.82 19.38
CA ASP A 98 -21.40 2.46 19.55
C ASP A 98 -20.74 1.44 18.61
N THR A 99 -20.52 1.83 17.36
CA THR A 99 -19.86 0.96 16.36
C THR A 99 -18.41 0.71 16.74
N ILE A 100 -17.69 1.72 17.20
CA ILE A 100 -16.31 1.59 17.72
C ILE A 100 -16.29 0.67 18.93
N SER A 101 -17.14 0.93 19.92
CA SER A 101 -17.21 0.17 21.17
C SER A 101 -17.55 -1.30 20.93
N LYS A 102 -18.51 -1.57 20.05
CA LYS A 102 -18.87 -2.96 19.64
C LYS A 102 -17.73 -3.67 18.94
N GLY A 103 -17.00 -2.98 18.06
CA GLY A 103 -15.82 -3.52 17.39
C GLY A 103 -14.73 -3.91 18.38
N LEU A 104 -14.38 -3.00 19.29
CA LEU A 104 -13.36 -3.22 20.32
C LEU A 104 -13.74 -4.36 21.30
N ALA A 105 -15.01 -4.44 21.69
CA ALA A 105 -15.51 -5.49 22.60
C ALA A 105 -15.31 -6.90 22.04
N THR A 106 -15.15 -7.06 20.72
CA THR A 106 -14.89 -8.38 20.11
C THR A 106 -13.47 -8.89 20.31
N GLN A 107 -12.52 -8.00 20.66
CA GLN A 107 -11.07 -8.29 20.70
C GLN A 107 -10.52 -8.87 19.36
N ASP A 108 -11.23 -8.62 18.25
CA ASP A 108 -10.88 -9.09 16.91
C ASP A 108 -10.47 -7.87 16.08
N ILE A 109 -9.18 -7.78 15.71
CA ILE A 109 -8.64 -6.68 14.89
C ILE A 109 -9.43 -6.52 13.59
N ASN A 110 -9.99 -7.58 13.03
CA ASN A 110 -10.77 -7.51 11.78
C ASN A 110 -12.15 -6.85 11.97
N LYS A 111 -12.58 -6.61 13.20
CA LYS A 111 -13.87 -5.99 13.55
C LYS A 111 -13.71 -4.63 14.21
N ALA A 112 -12.54 -4.35 14.77
CA ALA A 112 -12.23 -3.04 15.35
C ALA A 112 -12.27 -1.94 14.30
N ILE A 113 -12.67 -0.74 14.69
CA ILE A 113 -12.48 0.48 13.87
C ILE A 113 -11.07 1.00 14.14
N HIS A 114 -10.34 1.31 13.06
CA HIS A 114 -8.92 1.65 13.16
C HIS A 114 -8.61 3.13 12.94
N CYS A 115 -9.50 3.85 12.24
CA CYS A 115 -9.33 5.26 11.98
C CYS A 115 -10.68 5.92 11.65
N ILE A 116 -10.80 7.21 11.97
CA ILE A 116 -11.93 8.04 11.58
C ILE A 116 -11.41 9.14 10.68
N TRP A 117 -11.96 9.29 9.49
CA TRP A 117 -11.78 10.46 8.63
C TRP A 117 -12.99 11.36 8.76
N TYR A 118 -12.78 12.55 9.31
CA TYR A 118 -13.81 13.57 9.35
C TYR A 118 -13.59 14.58 8.22
N CYS A 119 -14.49 14.59 7.25
CA CYS A 119 -14.38 15.37 6.02
C CYS A 119 -15.10 16.71 6.14
N ILE A 120 -14.39 17.81 5.90
CA ILE A 120 -14.91 19.18 5.85
C ILE A 120 -14.60 19.76 4.47
N ASN A 121 -15.62 20.33 3.81
CA ASN A 121 -15.47 20.98 2.52
C ASN A 121 -14.88 22.39 2.66
N THR A 122 -13.75 22.66 2.01
CA THR A 122 -13.13 24.00 2.01
C THR A 122 -13.77 24.97 1.03
N ALA A 123 -14.57 24.49 0.05
CA ALA A 123 -15.24 25.35 -0.91
C ALA A 123 -16.31 26.26 -0.26
N SER A 124 -16.84 25.88 0.92
CA SER A 124 -17.76 26.71 1.71
C SER A 124 -17.08 27.96 2.29
N ASN A 125 -15.74 28.01 2.28
CA ASN A 125 -14.89 29.08 2.85
C ASN A 125 -15.09 29.36 4.34
N ARG A 126 -15.78 28.51 5.08
CA ARG A 126 -15.97 28.63 6.53
C ARG A 126 -16.24 27.25 7.14
N ILE A 127 -15.91 27.12 8.40
CA ILE A 127 -16.27 25.97 9.21
C ILE A 127 -17.46 26.39 10.06
N GLU A 128 -18.51 25.61 10.02
CA GLU A 128 -19.68 25.90 10.84
C GLU A 128 -19.36 25.63 12.33
N PRO A 129 -19.78 26.49 13.28
CA PRO A 129 -19.55 26.27 14.71
C PRO A 129 -20.06 24.89 15.19
N GLU A 130 -21.14 24.41 14.61
CA GLU A 130 -21.71 23.10 14.91
C GLU A 130 -20.79 21.95 14.50
N GLU A 131 -19.99 22.11 13.44
CA GLU A 131 -18.99 21.09 13.01
C GLU A 131 -17.83 21.04 14.01
N ILE A 132 -17.36 22.18 14.47
CA ILE A 132 -16.32 22.28 15.52
C ILE A 132 -16.82 21.65 16.82
N GLN A 133 -18.03 21.99 17.22
CA GLN A 133 -18.64 21.43 18.43
C GLN A 133 -18.81 19.92 18.32
N TRP A 134 -19.27 19.42 17.18
CA TRP A 134 -19.43 17.99 16.96
C TRP A 134 -18.08 17.24 17.01
N LEU A 135 -17.03 17.77 16.37
CA LEU A 135 -15.68 17.20 16.45
C LEU A 135 -15.14 17.20 17.87
N ARG A 136 -15.37 18.29 18.63
CA ARG A 136 -14.97 18.39 20.05
C ARG A 136 -15.64 17.32 20.89
N GLU A 137 -16.94 17.14 20.73
CA GLU A 137 -17.70 16.14 21.45
C GLU A 137 -17.29 14.71 21.03
N LEU A 138 -17.07 14.46 19.72
CA LEU A 138 -16.60 13.17 19.24
C LEU A 138 -15.22 12.84 19.82
N SER A 139 -14.29 13.78 19.82
CA SER A 139 -12.95 13.55 20.36
C SER A 139 -12.98 13.29 21.87
N MET A 140 -13.86 13.98 22.62
CA MET A 140 -14.06 13.72 24.06
C MET A 140 -14.65 12.32 24.31
N ASP A 141 -15.70 11.94 23.59
CA ASP A 141 -16.33 10.62 23.69
C ASP A 141 -15.37 9.49 23.24
N ASN A 142 -14.44 9.78 22.33
CA ASN A 142 -13.44 8.85 21.82
C ASN A 142 -12.23 8.65 22.76
N GLN A 143 -12.08 9.43 23.83
CA GLN A 143 -10.93 9.30 24.74
C GLN A 143 -10.81 7.91 25.37
N ILE A 144 -11.93 7.17 25.51
CA ILE A 144 -11.94 5.81 26.03
C ILE A 144 -11.47 4.81 24.97
N THR A 145 -11.85 5.00 23.70
CA THR A 145 -11.59 4.08 22.61
C THR A 145 -10.28 4.38 21.87
N GLN A 146 -9.80 5.60 21.95
CA GLN A 146 -8.55 6.09 21.37
C GLN A 146 -8.36 5.80 19.87
N VAL A 147 -9.46 5.72 19.11
CA VAL A 147 -9.39 5.55 17.66
C VAL A 147 -8.88 6.86 17.03
N PRO A 148 -7.81 6.83 16.21
CA PRO A 148 -7.25 8.05 15.61
C PRO A 148 -8.29 8.77 14.74
N ILE A 149 -8.47 10.08 14.99
CA ILE A 149 -9.32 10.97 14.19
C ILE A 149 -8.42 11.85 13.32
N ILE A 150 -8.59 11.77 12.00
CA ILE A 150 -7.92 12.63 11.03
C ILE A 150 -8.98 13.53 10.40
N VAL A 151 -8.79 14.84 10.49
CA VAL A 151 -9.66 15.80 9.81
C VAL A 151 -9.14 16.01 8.39
N VAL A 152 -9.98 15.75 7.39
CA VAL A 152 -9.63 15.92 5.98
C VAL A 152 -10.37 17.11 5.41
N LEU A 153 -9.63 18.17 5.07
CA LEU A 153 -10.16 19.33 4.37
C LEU A 153 -10.25 19.02 2.88
N THR A 154 -11.42 18.60 2.45
CA THR A 154 -11.69 18.16 1.07
C THR A 154 -11.96 19.34 0.14
N GLN A 155 -11.95 19.08 -1.20
CA GLN A 155 -12.17 20.11 -2.22
C GLN A 155 -11.28 21.36 -2.04
N SER A 156 -10.03 21.14 -1.63
CA SER A 156 -9.07 22.19 -1.31
C SER A 156 -8.50 22.83 -2.59
N PHE A 157 -9.35 23.45 -3.41
CA PHE A 157 -8.96 24.10 -4.67
C PHE A 157 -7.97 25.25 -4.46
N SER A 158 -8.11 26.00 -3.38
CA SER A 158 -7.20 27.06 -2.98
C SER A 158 -6.35 26.63 -1.80
N LYS A 159 -5.05 26.37 -2.05
CA LYS A 159 -4.10 26.00 -0.98
C LYS A 159 -4.06 27.04 0.14
N LYS A 160 -4.15 28.35 -0.19
CA LYS A 160 -4.16 29.44 0.81
C LYS A 160 -5.37 29.32 1.73
N LYS A 161 -6.57 29.23 1.17
CA LYS A 161 -7.80 29.11 1.96
C LYS A 161 -7.84 27.82 2.80
N ALA A 162 -7.41 26.72 2.22
CA ALA A 162 -7.31 25.45 2.93
C ALA A 162 -6.34 25.54 4.12
N GLN A 163 -5.23 26.28 3.97
CA GLN A 163 -4.29 26.51 5.06
C GLN A 163 -4.86 27.44 6.15
N GLU A 164 -5.62 28.46 5.76
CA GLU A 164 -6.33 29.33 6.72
C GLU A 164 -7.36 28.52 7.54
N MET A 165 -8.18 27.69 6.88
CA MET A 165 -9.14 26.81 7.55
C MET A 165 -8.44 25.76 8.43
N ARG A 166 -7.31 25.22 7.97
CA ARG A 166 -6.48 24.32 8.76
C ARG A 166 -6.02 24.99 10.06
N GLN A 167 -5.52 26.23 9.96
CA GLN A 167 -5.07 26.98 11.14
C GLN A 167 -6.22 27.22 12.12
N THR A 168 -7.40 27.61 11.62
CA THR A 168 -8.61 27.79 12.46
C THR A 168 -8.92 26.54 13.27
N LEU A 169 -8.86 25.34 12.64
CA LEU A 169 -9.12 24.07 13.36
C LEU A 169 -8.00 23.71 14.35
N LEU A 170 -6.75 24.04 14.04
CA LEU A 170 -5.63 23.82 14.97
C LEU A 170 -5.75 24.71 16.22
N ASP A 171 -6.23 25.95 16.05
CA ASP A 171 -6.43 26.89 17.15
C ASP A 171 -7.56 26.46 18.11
N GLU A 172 -8.46 25.57 17.67
CA GLU A 172 -9.52 24.98 18.50
C GLU A 172 -9.01 23.90 19.48
N ASN A 173 -7.74 23.48 19.38
CA ASN A 173 -7.12 22.48 20.24
C ASN A 173 -7.93 21.18 20.36
N LEU A 174 -8.45 20.68 19.24
CA LEU A 174 -9.18 19.42 19.18
C LEU A 174 -8.22 18.23 19.33
N ASP A 175 -8.66 17.18 20.02
CA ASP A 175 -7.90 15.94 20.14
C ASP A 175 -8.04 15.11 18.84
N VAL A 176 -7.29 15.53 17.82
CA VAL A 176 -7.23 14.89 16.50
C VAL A 176 -5.77 14.70 16.09
N VAL A 177 -5.48 13.63 15.34
CA VAL A 177 -4.11 13.31 14.90
C VAL A 177 -3.55 14.44 14.03
N GLN A 178 -4.32 14.87 13.04
CA GLN A 178 -3.89 15.89 12.06
C GLN A 178 -5.09 16.51 11.35
N VAL A 179 -4.89 17.71 10.82
CA VAL A 179 -5.81 18.38 9.87
C VAL A 179 -5.10 18.47 8.52
N ILE A 180 -5.62 17.80 7.49
CA ILE A 180 -4.95 17.62 6.21
C ILE A 180 -5.79 18.20 5.06
N PRO A 181 -5.31 19.27 4.38
CA PRO A 181 -5.92 19.75 3.15
C PRO A 181 -5.69 18.76 2.00
N VAL A 182 -6.77 18.42 1.29
CA VAL A 182 -6.74 17.47 0.18
C VAL A 182 -7.56 17.99 -1.00
N LEU A 183 -6.97 17.94 -2.19
CA LEU A 183 -7.67 17.94 -3.47
C LEU A 183 -7.52 16.54 -4.05
N ALA A 184 -8.60 15.74 -4.00
CA ALA A 184 -8.55 14.31 -4.30
C ALA A 184 -8.30 14.00 -5.79
N GLU A 185 -8.77 14.87 -6.69
CA GLU A 185 -8.64 14.73 -8.13
C GLU A 185 -8.21 16.07 -8.75
N ASP A 186 -7.61 16.00 -9.94
CA ASP A 186 -7.32 17.19 -10.73
C ASP A 186 -8.63 17.90 -11.07
N TYR A 187 -8.65 19.23 -10.91
CA TYR A 187 -9.85 20.03 -11.16
C TYR A 187 -9.56 21.11 -12.20
N GLU A 188 -10.31 21.11 -13.29
CA GLU A 188 -10.22 22.11 -14.33
C GLU A 188 -10.98 23.38 -13.88
N ILE A 189 -10.25 24.50 -13.85
CA ILE A 189 -10.82 25.82 -13.55
C ILE A 189 -10.94 26.53 -14.90
N GLU A 190 -12.19 26.78 -15.33
CA GLU A 190 -12.47 27.48 -16.58
C GLU A 190 -11.54 28.70 -16.75
N ASP A 191 -10.89 28.81 -17.90
CA ASP A 191 -9.97 29.89 -18.31
C ASP A 191 -8.71 30.11 -17.42
N LEU A 192 -8.53 29.32 -16.34
CA LEU A 192 -7.40 29.48 -15.40
C LEU A 192 -6.43 28.30 -15.37
N GLY A 193 -6.83 27.15 -15.94
CA GLY A 193 -5.99 25.96 -15.98
C GLY A 193 -6.43 24.85 -15.01
N ILE A 194 -5.53 23.93 -14.70
CA ILE A 194 -5.83 22.73 -13.88
C ILE A 194 -5.23 22.88 -12.49
N ALA A 195 -6.07 22.84 -11.46
CA ALA A 195 -5.64 22.61 -10.08
C ALA A 195 -5.27 21.13 -9.92
N LYS A 196 -3.99 20.85 -9.72
CA LYS A 196 -3.51 19.48 -9.53
C LYS A 196 -3.90 18.93 -8.16
N SER A 197 -4.26 17.64 -8.13
CA SER A 197 -4.52 16.89 -6.90
C SER A 197 -3.32 16.93 -5.96
N TYR A 198 -3.56 16.93 -4.63
CA TYR A 198 -2.51 16.94 -3.62
C TYR A 198 -3.04 16.51 -2.26
N GLY A 199 -2.13 16.16 -1.34
CA GLY A 199 -2.41 15.87 0.07
C GLY A 199 -2.84 14.44 0.36
N LEU A 200 -3.10 13.62 -0.68
CA LEU A 200 -3.45 12.21 -0.51
C LEU A 200 -2.27 11.39 0.06
N ASP A 201 -1.06 11.70 -0.40
CA ASP A 201 0.19 11.10 0.09
C ASP A 201 0.42 11.41 1.58
N VAL A 202 0.16 12.67 1.98
CA VAL A 202 0.22 13.09 3.39
C VAL A 202 -0.82 12.35 4.22
N LEU A 203 -2.05 12.21 3.72
CA LEU A 203 -3.12 11.47 4.40
C LEU A 203 -2.72 10.01 4.66
N ILE A 204 -2.17 9.32 3.66
CA ILE A 204 -1.71 7.93 3.80
C ILE A 204 -0.55 7.82 4.78
N LYS A 205 0.39 8.75 4.75
CA LYS A 205 1.52 8.78 5.67
C LYS A 205 1.06 8.96 7.13
N VAL A 206 0.24 9.97 7.39
CA VAL A 206 -0.31 10.25 8.74
C VAL A 206 -1.16 9.08 9.22
N MET A 207 -1.98 8.50 8.34
CA MET A 207 -2.74 7.30 8.67
C MET A 207 -1.84 6.12 9.03
N GLY A 208 -0.75 5.90 8.27
CA GLY A 208 0.22 4.86 8.56
C GLY A 208 0.93 5.04 9.90
N GLU A 209 1.22 6.29 10.30
CA GLU A 209 1.83 6.59 11.61
C GLU A 209 0.85 6.36 12.78
N ALA A 210 -0.45 6.42 12.53
CA ALA A 210 -1.50 6.28 13.54
C ALA A 210 -2.04 4.84 13.67
N LEU A 211 -1.81 3.97 12.69
CA LEU A 211 -2.32 2.60 12.67
C LEU A 211 -1.37 1.61 13.36
N PRO A 212 -1.91 0.51 13.94
CA PRO A 212 -1.09 -0.62 14.40
C PRO A 212 -0.27 -1.25 13.27
N GLU A 213 0.91 -1.78 13.61
CA GLU A 213 1.84 -2.38 12.64
C GLU A 213 1.21 -3.54 11.86
N GLU A 214 0.32 -4.30 12.46
CA GLU A 214 -0.40 -5.44 11.88
C GLU A 214 -1.28 -5.03 10.68
N LEU A 215 -1.68 -3.75 10.60
CA LEU A 215 -2.49 -3.21 9.51
C LEU A 215 -1.67 -2.53 8.41
N MET A 216 -0.37 -2.38 8.60
CA MET A 216 0.47 -1.65 7.66
C MET A 216 0.56 -2.32 6.29
N GLU A 217 0.67 -3.66 6.26
CA GLU A 217 0.69 -4.39 4.99
C GLU A 217 -0.66 -4.28 4.28
N THR A 218 -1.77 -4.33 5.02
CA THR A 218 -3.11 -4.10 4.49
C THR A 218 -3.26 -2.69 3.93
N LEU A 219 -2.85 -1.65 4.67
CA LEU A 219 -2.90 -0.27 4.19
C LEU A 219 -2.18 -0.13 2.85
N GLN A 220 -0.96 -0.66 2.75
CA GLN A 220 -0.21 -0.60 1.49
C GLN A 220 -0.89 -1.41 0.38
N HIS A 221 -1.47 -2.57 0.69
CA HIS A 221 -2.17 -3.39 -0.28
C HIS A 221 -3.37 -2.67 -0.91
N VAL A 222 -4.14 -1.91 -0.12
CA VAL A 222 -5.40 -1.30 -0.58
C VAL A 222 -5.27 0.12 -1.11
N GLN A 223 -4.24 0.90 -0.69
CA GLN A 223 -4.07 2.29 -1.10
C GLN A 223 -3.42 2.42 -2.49
N ILE A 224 -3.78 3.47 -3.23
CA ILE A 224 -3.21 3.85 -4.54
C ILE A 224 -2.70 5.29 -4.56
N ALA A 225 -2.64 5.96 -3.43
CA ALA A 225 -2.40 7.39 -3.34
C ALA A 225 -0.95 7.76 -3.01
N CYS A 226 -0.16 6.83 -2.44
CA CYS A 226 1.21 7.11 -2.02
C CYS A 226 2.19 6.02 -2.46
N LEU A 227 2.90 6.26 -3.56
CA LEU A 227 3.93 5.36 -4.08
C LEU A 227 5.13 5.23 -3.13
N GLU A 228 5.55 6.34 -2.51
CA GLU A 228 6.75 6.35 -1.66
C GLU A 228 6.60 5.45 -0.43
N GLU A 229 5.40 5.40 0.19
CA GLU A 229 5.14 4.48 1.29
C GLU A 229 5.17 3.01 0.84
N LYS A 230 4.63 2.70 -0.36
CA LYS A 230 4.75 1.36 -0.95
C LYS A 230 6.21 0.97 -1.17
N LYS A 231 7.00 1.88 -1.76
CA LYS A 231 8.43 1.67 -2.01
C LYS A 231 9.20 1.43 -0.71
N ARG A 232 8.99 2.29 0.28
CA ARG A 232 9.63 2.18 1.60
C ARG A 232 9.36 0.82 2.24
N ARG A 233 8.10 0.37 2.21
CA ARG A 233 7.70 -0.94 2.76
C ARG A 233 8.27 -2.11 1.96
N ALA A 234 8.24 -2.02 0.64
CA ALA A 234 8.82 -3.03 -0.25
C ALA A 234 10.34 -3.15 -0.06
N GLN A 235 11.06 -2.03 0.09
CA GLN A 235 12.49 -2.02 0.38
C GLN A 235 12.82 -2.66 1.73
N ALA A 236 11.98 -2.48 2.75
CA ALA A 236 12.14 -3.19 4.02
C ALA A 236 12.01 -4.72 3.84
N ALA A 237 11.05 -5.18 3.02
CA ALA A 237 10.91 -6.60 2.69
C ALA A 237 12.15 -7.13 1.92
N VAL A 238 12.70 -6.34 0.99
CA VAL A 238 13.94 -6.66 0.27
C VAL A 238 15.11 -6.78 1.23
N ALA A 239 15.29 -5.82 2.15
CA ALA A 239 16.36 -5.84 3.13
C ALA A 239 16.30 -7.10 4.02
N THR A 240 15.08 -7.44 4.49
CA THR A 240 14.86 -8.66 5.30
C THR A 240 15.23 -9.92 4.51
N ALA A 241 14.80 -10.03 3.25
CA ALA A 241 15.10 -11.17 2.40
C ALA A 241 16.60 -11.26 2.05
N ALA A 242 17.27 -10.12 1.83
CA ALA A 242 18.69 -10.08 1.55
C ALA A 242 19.54 -10.55 2.75
N VAL A 243 19.14 -10.16 3.98
CA VAL A 243 19.79 -10.64 5.21
C VAL A 243 19.55 -12.14 5.39
N ALA A 244 18.35 -12.64 5.17
CA ALA A 244 18.05 -14.07 5.23
C ALA A 244 18.88 -14.86 4.21
N ALA A 245 18.91 -14.42 2.94
CA ALA A 245 19.73 -15.04 1.89
C ALA A 245 21.24 -15.05 2.22
N ALA A 246 21.73 -13.99 2.86
CA ALA A 246 23.12 -13.94 3.34
C ALA A 246 23.35 -14.94 4.50
N GLY A 247 22.37 -15.12 5.39
CA GLY A 247 22.43 -16.11 6.47
C GLY A 247 22.42 -17.55 5.95
N GLU A 248 21.59 -17.86 4.96
CA GLU A 248 21.55 -19.17 4.27
C GLU A 248 22.88 -19.47 3.57
N GLY A 249 23.60 -18.45 3.09
CA GLY A 249 24.93 -18.54 2.49
C GLY A 249 26.11 -18.53 3.48
N ALA A 250 25.87 -18.71 4.79
CA ALA A 250 26.95 -18.71 5.80
C ALA A 250 27.96 -19.86 5.59
N ALA A 251 27.53 -20.98 5.03
CA ALA A 251 28.41 -21.96 4.38
C ALA A 251 28.49 -21.66 2.88
N PRO A 252 29.64 -21.83 2.20
CA PRO A 252 29.72 -21.63 0.76
C PRO A 252 28.68 -22.52 0.05
N ILE A 253 27.68 -21.90 -0.57
CA ILE A 253 26.62 -22.63 -1.31
C ILE A 253 27.20 -23.01 -2.67
N PRO A 254 27.35 -24.30 -2.98
CA PRO A 254 27.72 -24.72 -4.31
C PRO A 254 26.70 -24.18 -5.33
N PHE A 255 27.14 -23.83 -6.53
CA PHE A 255 26.20 -23.36 -7.59
C PHE A 255 25.08 -24.35 -7.90
N SER A 256 25.27 -25.65 -7.58
CA SER A 256 24.23 -26.67 -7.65
C SER A 256 23.09 -26.46 -6.65
N ASP A 257 23.35 -25.73 -5.56
CA ASP A 257 22.44 -25.60 -4.41
C ASP A 257 21.82 -24.20 -4.31
N CYS A 258 21.92 -23.37 -5.37
CA CYS A 258 21.21 -22.06 -5.48
C CYS A 258 19.70 -22.18 -5.28
N ALA A 259 19.16 -23.40 -5.39
CA ALA A 259 17.77 -23.71 -5.07
C ALA A 259 17.38 -23.37 -3.61
N LEU A 260 18.35 -23.32 -2.69
CA LEU A 260 18.11 -22.94 -1.30
C LEU A 260 17.65 -21.48 -1.15
N LEU A 261 18.02 -20.59 -2.08
CA LEU A 261 17.62 -19.18 -2.07
C LEU A 261 16.22 -18.96 -2.62
N ILE A 262 15.62 -19.94 -3.32
CA ILE A 262 14.33 -19.79 -3.98
C ILE A 262 13.20 -19.46 -3.01
N PRO A 263 13.04 -20.15 -1.87
CA PRO A 263 11.94 -19.83 -0.93
C PRO A 263 11.99 -18.38 -0.43
N THR A 264 13.18 -17.89 -0.07
CA THR A 264 13.40 -16.52 0.39
C THR A 264 13.08 -15.51 -0.71
N GLN A 265 13.52 -15.73 -1.95
CA GLN A 265 13.23 -14.87 -3.09
C GLN A 265 11.75 -14.90 -3.48
N VAL A 266 11.10 -16.06 -3.44
CA VAL A 266 9.65 -16.21 -3.67
C VAL A 266 8.86 -15.44 -2.61
N GLY A 267 9.22 -15.59 -1.34
CA GLY A 267 8.61 -14.85 -0.24
C GLY A 267 8.75 -13.33 -0.39
N MET A 268 9.91 -12.85 -0.83
CA MET A 268 10.17 -11.44 -1.13
C MET A 268 9.29 -10.92 -2.27
N ILE A 269 9.25 -11.62 -3.41
CA ILE A 269 8.41 -11.25 -4.56
C ILE A 269 6.94 -11.22 -4.16
N ALA A 270 6.48 -12.21 -3.37
CA ALA A 270 5.11 -12.23 -2.86
C ALA A 270 4.82 -11.00 -1.98
N SER A 271 5.72 -10.66 -1.06
CA SER A 271 5.57 -9.48 -0.21
C SER A 271 5.48 -8.17 -1.02
N ILE A 272 6.38 -7.98 -1.98
CA ILE A 272 6.39 -6.78 -2.85
C ILE A 272 5.08 -6.71 -3.65
N THR A 273 4.62 -7.82 -4.22
CA THR A 273 3.36 -7.88 -4.99
C THR A 273 2.17 -7.48 -4.12
N VAL A 274 2.07 -8.03 -2.90
CA VAL A 274 0.99 -7.72 -1.97
C VAL A 274 1.02 -6.25 -1.56
N ILE A 275 2.19 -5.68 -1.27
CA ILE A 275 2.37 -4.27 -0.92
C ILE A 275 1.90 -3.36 -2.05
N PHE A 276 2.26 -3.65 -3.30
CA PHE A 276 1.79 -2.86 -4.44
C PHE A 276 0.30 -3.08 -4.74
N GLY A 277 -0.26 -4.22 -4.36
CA GLY A 277 -1.68 -4.51 -4.48
C GLY A 277 -2.14 -4.85 -5.91
N PHE A 278 -1.22 -5.20 -6.81
CA PHE A 278 -1.56 -5.61 -8.17
C PHE A 278 -1.91 -7.10 -8.26
N GLU A 279 -2.85 -7.41 -9.14
CA GLU A 279 -3.15 -8.79 -9.50
C GLU A 279 -2.15 -9.30 -10.53
N VAL A 280 -1.26 -10.18 -10.12
CA VAL A 280 -0.30 -10.84 -11.00
C VAL A 280 -0.67 -12.31 -11.19
N ASN A 281 -0.52 -12.79 -12.42
CA ASN A 281 -0.77 -14.19 -12.75
C ASN A 281 0.54 -14.99 -12.90
N LYS A 282 0.44 -16.31 -12.98
CA LYS A 282 1.58 -17.22 -13.10
C LYS A 282 2.46 -16.88 -14.31
N SER A 283 1.89 -16.51 -15.45
CA SER A 283 2.66 -16.21 -16.66
C SER A 283 3.53 -14.96 -16.49
N ILE A 284 3.05 -13.94 -15.79
CA ILE A 284 3.80 -12.72 -15.44
C ILE A 284 5.00 -13.08 -14.55
N ILE A 285 4.77 -13.84 -13.48
CA ILE A 285 5.85 -14.27 -12.58
C ILE A 285 6.87 -15.15 -13.31
N THR A 286 6.40 -16.10 -14.13
CA THR A 286 7.29 -16.95 -14.95
C THR A 286 8.15 -16.12 -15.90
N ALA A 287 7.55 -15.09 -16.53
CA ALA A 287 8.25 -14.18 -17.42
C ALA A 287 9.34 -13.38 -16.70
N LEU A 288 9.03 -12.85 -15.53
CA LEU A 288 9.97 -12.10 -14.68
C LEU A 288 11.14 -12.99 -14.23
N LEU A 289 10.86 -14.15 -13.69
CA LEU A 289 11.87 -15.10 -13.26
C LEU A 289 12.75 -15.55 -14.44
N SER A 290 12.16 -15.85 -15.60
CA SER A 290 12.90 -16.23 -16.79
C SER A 290 13.80 -15.11 -17.32
N SER A 291 13.44 -13.84 -17.14
CA SER A 291 14.23 -12.69 -17.60
C SER A 291 15.48 -12.46 -16.74
N THR A 292 15.38 -12.73 -15.45
CA THR A 292 16.50 -12.59 -14.50
C THR A 292 17.36 -13.85 -14.45
N LEU A 293 16.72 -15.02 -14.59
CA LEU A 293 17.38 -16.32 -14.56
C LEU A 293 17.93 -16.77 -15.94
N GLY A 294 17.66 -16.04 -17.03
CA GLY A 294 18.18 -16.28 -18.40
C GLY A 294 17.28 -17.15 -19.28
N ALA A 295 17.21 -16.81 -20.56
CA ALA A 295 16.35 -17.42 -21.57
C ALA A 295 16.77 -18.83 -22.05
N GLY A 296 17.72 -19.47 -21.40
CA GLY A 296 18.18 -20.83 -21.73
C GLY A 296 17.58 -21.83 -20.78
N GLY A 297 16.53 -22.53 -21.21
CA GLY A 297 15.74 -23.49 -20.43
C GLY A 297 16.52 -24.35 -19.44
N ALA A 298 15.84 -24.70 -18.41
CA ALA A 298 16.01 -25.59 -17.23
C ALA A 298 17.37 -26.29 -16.93
N THR A 299 18.32 -26.36 -17.84
CA THR A 299 19.57 -27.13 -17.69
C THR A 299 20.84 -26.29 -17.51
N ILE A 300 20.80 -24.98 -17.71
CA ILE A 300 22.01 -24.11 -17.65
C ILE A 300 21.93 -23.08 -16.53
N LEU A 301 20.80 -23.00 -15.82
CA LEU A 301 20.43 -21.92 -14.89
C LEU A 301 21.36 -21.78 -13.67
N GLY A 302 21.91 -22.85 -13.15
CA GLY A 302 22.76 -22.76 -11.95
C GLY A 302 24.17 -22.22 -12.20
N LYS A 303 24.78 -22.47 -13.36
CA LYS A 303 26.20 -22.14 -13.58
C LYS A 303 26.41 -20.86 -14.37
N THR A 304 25.66 -20.62 -15.45
CA THR A 304 26.00 -19.56 -16.42
C THR A 304 25.49 -18.18 -15.98
N ILE A 305 24.37 -18.10 -15.23
CA ILE A 305 23.81 -16.84 -14.80
C ILE A 305 24.58 -16.27 -13.64
N VAL A 306 24.80 -17.08 -12.61
CA VAL A 306 25.57 -16.65 -11.43
C VAL A 306 26.98 -16.22 -11.83
N THR A 307 27.66 -16.97 -12.73
CA THR A 307 28.99 -16.59 -13.22
C THR A 307 28.98 -15.32 -14.08
N ASN A 308 27.95 -15.07 -14.87
CA ASN A 308 27.86 -13.84 -15.64
C ASN A 308 27.41 -12.64 -14.78
N LEU A 309 26.54 -12.84 -13.80
CA LEU A 309 26.09 -11.80 -12.87
C LEU A 309 27.20 -11.42 -11.88
N LEU A 310 28.03 -12.38 -11.44
CA LEU A 310 29.18 -12.13 -10.57
C LEU A 310 30.22 -11.18 -11.20
N LYS A 311 30.29 -11.10 -12.54
CA LYS A 311 31.15 -10.13 -13.24
C LYS A 311 30.73 -8.67 -13.03
N PHE A 312 29.48 -8.43 -12.64
CA PHE A 312 28.95 -7.09 -12.38
C PHE A 312 29.05 -6.67 -10.93
N ILE A 313 29.43 -7.56 -10.00
CA ILE A 313 29.59 -7.23 -8.58
C ILE A 313 31.03 -6.77 -8.35
N PRO A 314 31.27 -5.49 -7.99
CA PRO A 314 32.61 -5.02 -7.65
C PRO A 314 33.16 -5.82 -6.45
N GLY A 315 34.33 -6.41 -6.62
CA GLY A 315 35.00 -7.18 -5.55
C GLY A 315 34.64 -8.68 -5.47
N ALA A 316 33.68 -9.18 -6.27
CA ALA A 316 33.34 -10.60 -6.34
C ALA A 316 34.35 -11.46 -7.16
N GLY A 317 35.52 -10.91 -7.44
CA GLY A 317 36.55 -11.49 -8.33
C GLY A 317 37.21 -12.81 -7.90
N THR A 318 36.77 -13.42 -6.81
CA THR A 318 37.30 -14.73 -6.38
C THR A 318 36.16 -15.69 -6.06
N VAL A 319 35.49 -16.19 -7.11
CA VAL A 319 34.70 -17.43 -6.98
C VAL A 319 35.73 -18.58 -6.92
N VAL A 320 36.19 -18.88 -5.73
CA VAL A 320 37.01 -20.04 -5.50
C VAL A 320 36.12 -21.26 -5.43
N GLY A 321 36.22 -22.15 -6.41
CA GLY A 321 35.62 -23.48 -6.34
C GLY A 321 34.11 -23.59 -6.66
N GLY A 322 33.48 -22.60 -7.33
CA GLY A 322 32.08 -22.75 -7.79
C GLY A 322 31.03 -22.64 -6.68
N ALA A 323 31.30 -21.83 -5.66
CA ALA A 323 30.38 -21.54 -4.55
C ALA A 323 30.02 -20.04 -4.49
N ILE A 324 28.79 -19.75 -4.07
CA ILE A 324 28.30 -18.38 -3.79
C ILE A 324 28.59 -18.07 -2.32
N SER A 325 29.24 -16.95 -2.05
CA SER A 325 29.43 -16.48 -0.67
C SER A 325 28.14 -15.88 -0.11
N ALA A 326 28.01 -15.87 1.21
CA ALA A 326 26.92 -15.22 1.93
C ALA A 326 26.65 -13.79 1.44
N GLY A 327 27.68 -12.96 1.32
CA GLY A 327 27.54 -11.59 0.82
C GLY A 327 27.00 -11.53 -0.62
N THR A 328 27.44 -12.44 -1.49
CA THR A 328 26.95 -12.51 -2.88
C THR A 328 25.48 -12.90 -2.96
N ALA A 329 25.02 -13.88 -2.16
CA ALA A 329 23.63 -14.29 -2.09
C ALA A 329 22.71 -13.13 -1.67
N GLY A 330 23.09 -12.38 -0.64
CA GLY A 330 22.39 -11.19 -0.18
C GLY A 330 22.31 -10.10 -1.27
N VAL A 331 23.43 -9.81 -1.95
CA VAL A 331 23.48 -8.79 -3.01
C VAL A 331 22.60 -9.18 -4.20
N ILE A 332 22.61 -10.44 -4.63
CA ILE A 332 21.76 -10.90 -5.74
C ILE A 332 20.27 -10.80 -5.34
N THR A 333 19.91 -11.19 -4.13
CA THR A 333 18.53 -11.12 -3.63
C THR A 333 18.09 -9.66 -3.53
N ALA A 334 18.92 -8.75 -3.00
CA ALA A 334 18.62 -7.33 -2.96
C ALA A 334 18.43 -6.74 -4.36
N ALA A 335 19.33 -7.03 -5.30
CA ALA A 335 19.21 -6.53 -6.67
C ALA A 335 17.95 -7.03 -7.39
N LEU A 336 17.54 -8.28 -7.14
CA LEU A 336 16.30 -8.85 -7.67
C LEU A 336 15.08 -8.12 -7.12
N GLY A 337 15.05 -7.88 -5.80
CA GLY A 337 13.95 -7.20 -5.14
C GLY A 337 13.82 -5.74 -5.59
N GLU A 338 14.93 -4.99 -5.66
CA GLU A 338 14.93 -3.60 -6.14
C GLU A 338 14.52 -3.49 -7.61
N ALA A 339 14.94 -4.43 -8.47
CA ALA A 339 14.50 -4.48 -9.86
C ALA A 339 12.99 -4.74 -9.97
N TYR A 340 12.46 -5.62 -9.13
CA TYR A 340 11.03 -5.90 -9.10
C TYR A 340 10.22 -4.71 -8.56
N ILE A 341 10.71 -4.01 -7.55
CA ILE A 341 10.14 -2.72 -7.10
C ILE A 341 10.09 -1.72 -8.25
N GLY A 342 11.18 -1.60 -9.03
CA GLY A 342 11.21 -0.72 -10.19
C GLY A 342 10.16 -1.05 -11.26
N ILE A 343 9.92 -2.33 -11.53
CA ILE A 343 8.81 -2.76 -12.42
C ILE A 343 7.45 -2.36 -11.84
N MET A 344 7.22 -2.62 -10.55
CA MET A 344 5.96 -2.28 -9.89
C MET A 344 5.73 -0.76 -9.82
N GLU A 345 6.79 0.03 -9.71
CA GLU A 345 6.74 1.49 -9.80
C GLU A 345 6.29 1.97 -11.18
N LEU A 346 6.82 1.40 -12.26
CA LEU A 346 6.38 1.71 -13.63
C LEU A 346 4.90 1.39 -13.84
N VAL A 347 4.44 0.27 -13.29
CA VAL A 347 3.02 -0.11 -13.35
C VAL A 347 2.17 0.87 -12.55
N PHE A 348 2.61 1.23 -11.35
CA PHE A 348 1.89 2.18 -10.49
C PHE A 348 1.74 3.55 -11.14
N LYS A 349 2.77 4.02 -11.86
CA LYS A 349 2.77 5.29 -12.60
C LYS A 349 1.99 5.24 -13.92
N GLY A 350 1.50 4.05 -14.33
CA GLY A 350 0.86 3.86 -15.63
C GLY A 350 1.82 3.92 -16.83
N GLU A 351 3.13 3.87 -16.59
CA GLU A 351 4.18 3.85 -17.63
C GLU A 351 4.34 2.45 -18.26
N MET A 352 3.79 1.43 -17.58
CA MET A 352 3.73 0.05 -18.02
C MET A 352 2.42 -0.58 -17.56
N SER A 353 1.75 -1.37 -18.39
CA SER A 353 0.61 -2.18 -17.92
C SER A 353 1.09 -3.46 -17.25
N ILE A 354 0.23 -4.04 -16.38
CA ILE A 354 0.57 -5.31 -15.69
C ILE A 354 0.83 -6.44 -16.70
N ASP A 355 0.10 -6.47 -17.81
CA ASP A 355 0.25 -7.48 -18.85
C ASP A 355 1.54 -7.31 -19.68
N GLU A 356 2.04 -6.06 -19.82
CA GLU A 356 3.30 -5.77 -20.50
C GLU A 356 4.50 -6.36 -19.78
N ILE A 357 4.42 -6.63 -18.48
CA ILE A 357 5.51 -7.25 -17.72
C ILE A 357 5.91 -8.60 -18.34
N GLY A 358 4.92 -9.39 -18.81
CA GLY A 358 5.15 -10.70 -19.46
C GLY A 358 5.77 -10.62 -20.86
N THR A 359 5.77 -9.45 -21.49
CA THR A 359 6.27 -9.23 -22.85
C THR A 359 7.79 -9.15 -22.93
N LYS A 360 8.31 -9.07 -24.17
CA LYS A 360 9.74 -8.85 -24.42
C LYS A 360 10.22 -7.53 -23.75
N LYS A 361 9.44 -6.45 -23.88
CA LYS A 361 9.74 -5.14 -23.26
C LYS A 361 9.86 -5.24 -21.74
N GLY A 362 8.90 -5.89 -21.08
CA GLY A 362 8.94 -6.08 -19.62
C GLY A 362 10.16 -6.88 -19.17
N LYS A 363 10.50 -7.96 -19.87
CA LYS A 363 11.69 -8.79 -19.60
C LYS A 363 12.99 -8.01 -19.76
N GLU A 364 13.12 -7.21 -20.82
CA GLU A 364 14.28 -6.35 -21.07
C GLU A 364 14.42 -5.28 -19.98
N THR A 365 13.31 -4.63 -19.58
CA THR A 365 13.27 -3.64 -18.49
C THR A 365 13.69 -4.27 -17.17
N MET A 366 13.14 -5.42 -16.81
CA MET A 366 13.51 -6.13 -15.57
C MET A 366 15.02 -6.50 -15.57
N THR A 367 15.52 -6.97 -16.70
CA THR A 367 16.95 -7.33 -16.85
C THR A 367 17.85 -6.09 -16.71
N ALA A 368 17.44 -4.95 -17.27
CA ALA A 368 18.18 -3.70 -17.18
C ALA A 368 18.23 -3.19 -15.74
N LEU A 369 17.08 -3.13 -15.06
CA LEU A 369 16.98 -2.74 -13.65
C LEU A 369 17.81 -3.68 -12.74
N PHE A 370 17.75 -4.97 -12.98
CA PHE A 370 18.54 -5.94 -12.21
C PHE A 370 20.04 -5.70 -12.36
N LYS A 371 20.54 -5.50 -13.59
CA LYS A 371 21.95 -5.19 -13.84
C LYS A 371 22.38 -3.86 -13.22
N GLN A 372 21.52 -2.84 -13.29
CA GLN A 372 21.75 -1.54 -12.68
C GLN A 372 21.95 -1.68 -11.17
N ASN A 373 21.06 -2.38 -10.49
CA ASN A 373 21.11 -2.59 -9.04
C ASN A 373 22.31 -3.45 -8.61
N LEU A 374 22.71 -4.44 -9.43
CA LEU A 374 23.94 -5.21 -9.17
C LEU A 374 25.22 -4.35 -9.27
N SER A 375 25.27 -3.39 -10.19
CA SER A 375 26.46 -2.57 -10.41
C SER A 375 26.61 -1.42 -9.40
N GLY A 376 25.64 -1.19 -8.53
CA GLY A 376 25.62 -0.07 -7.59
C GLY A 376 25.59 1.31 -8.25
N LYS A 377 25.34 1.39 -9.56
CA LYS A 377 25.18 2.65 -10.29
C LYS A 377 23.72 3.11 -10.12
N LYS A 378 23.53 4.14 -9.30
CA LYS A 378 22.28 4.90 -9.24
C LYS A 378 22.14 5.81 -10.46
#